data_9e1b91a391e9640310c0224a7845b0a4
#
_entry.id   9e1b91a391e9640310c0224a7845b0a4
#
_cell.length_a   1.000
_cell.length_b   1.000
_cell.length_c   1.000
_cell.angle_alpha   90.00
_cell.angle_beta   90.00
_cell.angle_gamma   90.00
#
_symmetry.space_group_name_H-M   'P 1'
#
loop_
_entity.id
_entity.type
_entity.pdbx_description
1 polymer ?
#
loop_
_entity_poly.entity_id
_entity_poly.type
_entity_poly.pdbx_seq_one_letter_code
_entity_poly.pdbx_strand_id
1 'polypeptide(L)'
;ILDLSGEIALNNFRKIRDLTLKGDFSPVTKADEDIEQFIRDKIFEKYPNHKIIGEELDDFEGSENITWYIDPIDGTRSFVAGKHDFGTLIALVINDELIGGVIDCPALGERWTSFSSNATKVNQKITKCKAVDDLKDAVMATTSSHEFGMKKWRAYQSLEQSVKVTTTGSDCYNYGLLASGY
;
A
#
# COMPACT_ATOMS: atom_id res chain seq x y z
N ILE A 1 1.64 -15.68 -4.89
CA ILE A 1 2.29 -14.45 -5.42
C ILE A 1 2.94 -13.73 -4.26
N LEU A 2 2.18 -13.18 -3.32
CA LEU A 2 2.69 -12.28 -2.27
C LEU A 2 3.76 -12.88 -1.35
N ASP A 3 3.76 -14.17 -1.07
CA ASP A 3 4.83 -14.78 -0.27
C ASP A 3 6.18 -14.65 -0.97
N LEU A 4 6.21 -14.88 -2.28
CA LEU A 4 7.44 -14.78 -3.08
C LEU A 4 7.84 -13.31 -3.35
N SER A 5 6.88 -12.41 -3.62
CA SER A 5 7.20 -10.97 -3.74
C SER A 5 7.73 -10.39 -2.44
N GLY A 6 7.17 -10.83 -1.30
CA GLY A 6 7.67 -10.46 0.03
C GLY A 6 9.11 -10.95 0.27
N GLU A 7 9.47 -12.15 -0.20
CA GLU A 7 10.86 -12.64 -0.14
C GLU A 7 11.80 -11.76 -0.98
N ILE A 8 11.37 -11.31 -2.18
CA ILE A 8 12.16 -10.39 -3.00
C ILE A 8 12.39 -9.07 -2.25
N ALA A 9 11.32 -8.50 -1.67
CA ALA A 9 11.41 -7.29 -0.87
C ALA A 9 12.40 -7.45 0.30
N LEU A 10 12.25 -8.49 1.11
CA LEU A 10 13.11 -8.75 2.27
C LEU A 10 14.56 -9.02 1.90
N ASN A 11 14.80 -9.68 0.76
CA ASN A 11 16.16 -9.92 0.26
C ASN A 11 16.89 -8.64 -0.16
N ASN A 12 16.15 -7.60 -0.55
CA ASN A 12 16.70 -6.28 -0.92
C ASN A 12 16.66 -5.28 0.26
N PHE A 13 15.83 -5.51 1.27
CA PHE A 13 15.68 -4.62 2.41
C PHE A 13 17.01 -4.39 3.14
N ARG A 14 17.34 -3.11 3.38
CA ARG A 14 18.60 -2.65 3.99
C ARG A 14 19.87 -3.01 3.20
N LYS A 15 19.72 -3.37 1.90
CA LYS A 15 20.85 -3.69 1.01
C LYS A 15 20.89 -2.78 -0.22
N ILE A 16 20.06 -1.75 -0.25
CA ILE A 16 19.90 -0.85 -1.39
C ILE A 16 21.21 -0.13 -1.64
N ARG A 17 21.72 -0.25 -2.88
CA ARG A 17 22.90 0.47 -3.37
C ARG A 17 22.54 1.51 -4.42
N ASP A 18 21.45 1.27 -5.15
CA ASP A 18 21.03 2.09 -6.29
C ASP A 18 19.64 2.66 -5.99
N LEU A 19 19.61 3.94 -5.62
CA LEU A 19 18.42 4.73 -5.41
C LEU A 19 18.28 5.71 -6.57
N THR A 20 17.15 5.69 -7.24
CA THR A 20 16.79 6.66 -8.26
C THR A 20 15.63 7.54 -7.73
N LEU A 21 15.58 8.79 -8.14
CA LEU A 21 14.44 9.66 -7.87
C LEU A 21 13.60 9.79 -9.15
N LYS A 22 12.29 9.58 -9.02
CA LYS A 22 11.32 9.86 -10.09
C LYS A 22 11.23 11.37 -10.37
N GLY A 23 10.51 11.76 -11.41
CA GLY A 23 10.37 13.18 -11.78
C GLY A 23 9.68 14.05 -10.72
N ASP A 24 8.93 13.47 -9.80
CA ASP A 24 8.30 14.09 -8.65
C ASP A 24 9.15 14.02 -7.36
N PHE A 25 10.41 13.59 -7.48
CA PHE A 25 11.35 13.35 -6.38
C PHE A 25 10.98 12.21 -5.42
N SER A 26 10.02 11.34 -5.77
CA SER A 26 9.79 10.11 -5.03
C SER A 26 10.92 9.10 -5.31
N PRO A 27 11.35 8.32 -4.30
CA PRO A 27 12.37 7.30 -4.50
C PRO A 27 11.79 6.08 -5.22
N VAL A 28 12.60 5.46 -6.06
CA VAL A 28 12.37 4.13 -6.64
C VAL A 28 13.64 3.32 -6.54
N THR A 29 13.52 2.05 -6.32
CA THR A 29 14.64 1.13 -6.26
C THR A 29 14.47 0.01 -7.30
N LYS A 30 15.55 -0.67 -7.61
CA LYS A 30 15.46 -1.84 -8.49
C LYS A 30 14.55 -2.93 -7.93
N ALA A 31 14.39 -2.98 -6.60
CA ALA A 31 13.47 -3.91 -5.94
C ALA A 31 12.01 -3.66 -6.29
N ASP A 32 11.60 -2.39 -6.42
CA ASP A 32 10.23 -2.01 -6.82
C ASP A 32 9.92 -2.58 -8.22
N GLU A 33 10.81 -2.33 -9.20
CA GLU A 33 10.64 -2.85 -10.56
C GLU A 33 10.65 -4.38 -10.61
N ASP A 34 11.57 -5.04 -9.90
CA ASP A 34 11.70 -6.50 -9.90
C ASP A 34 10.47 -7.18 -9.27
N ILE A 35 9.90 -6.59 -8.22
CA ILE A 35 8.69 -7.09 -7.58
C ILE A 35 7.49 -6.89 -8.50
N GLU A 36 7.34 -5.72 -9.11
CA GLU A 36 6.23 -5.48 -10.02
C GLU A 36 6.28 -6.43 -11.22
N GLN A 37 7.45 -6.59 -11.85
CA GLN A 37 7.63 -7.52 -12.96
C GLN A 37 7.27 -8.95 -12.55
N PHE A 38 7.73 -9.40 -11.38
CA PHE A 38 7.41 -10.72 -10.86
C PHE A 38 5.88 -10.92 -10.67
N ILE A 39 5.19 -9.93 -10.09
CA ILE A 39 3.74 -10.01 -9.89
C ILE A 39 3.03 -10.05 -11.23
N ARG A 40 3.43 -9.21 -12.19
CA ARG A 40 2.88 -9.19 -13.56
C ARG A 40 3.03 -10.54 -14.24
N ASP A 41 4.21 -11.15 -14.20
CA ASP A 41 4.45 -12.46 -14.79
C ASP A 41 3.52 -13.52 -14.21
N LYS A 42 3.30 -13.49 -12.88
CA LYS A 42 2.39 -14.43 -12.22
C LYS A 42 0.92 -14.19 -12.56
N ILE A 43 0.52 -12.96 -12.81
CA ILE A 43 -0.81 -12.64 -13.31
C ILE A 43 -0.95 -13.14 -14.76
N PHE A 44 0.01 -12.82 -15.63
CA PHE A 44 -0.01 -13.25 -17.03
C PHE A 44 -0.03 -14.77 -17.23
N GLU A 45 0.70 -15.52 -16.41
CA GLU A 45 0.68 -16.97 -16.45
C GLU A 45 -0.74 -17.56 -16.37
N LYS A 46 -1.67 -16.89 -15.67
CA LYS A 46 -3.04 -17.35 -15.45
C LYS A 46 -4.10 -16.55 -16.19
N TYR A 47 -3.86 -15.26 -16.37
CA TYR A 47 -4.83 -14.28 -16.83
C TYR A 47 -4.23 -13.35 -17.89
N PRO A 48 -3.85 -13.89 -19.07
CA PRO A 48 -3.10 -13.12 -20.08
C PRO A 48 -3.91 -11.98 -20.73
N ASN A 49 -5.22 -11.97 -20.54
CA ASN A 49 -6.12 -10.96 -21.11
C ASN A 49 -6.54 -9.86 -20.11
N HIS A 50 -6.12 -9.96 -18.84
CA HIS A 50 -6.44 -8.94 -17.85
C HIS A 50 -5.54 -7.71 -18.04
N LYS A 51 -6.12 -6.53 -17.81
CA LYS A 51 -5.36 -5.28 -17.73
C LYS A 51 -4.52 -5.24 -16.45
N ILE A 52 -3.32 -4.68 -16.54
CA ILE A 52 -2.47 -4.43 -15.37
C ILE A 52 -2.04 -2.96 -15.39
N ILE A 53 -2.31 -2.27 -14.30
CA ILE A 53 -1.84 -0.92 -14.00
C ILE A 53 -0.89 -1.03 -12.82
N GLY A 54 0.36 -0.67 -13.02
CA GLY A 54 1.40 -0.68 -12.00
C GLY A 54 1.91 0.73 -11.70
N GLU A 55 2.72 0.84 -10.67
CA GLU A 55 3.34 2.13 -10.32
C GLU A 55 4.65 2.38 -11.07
N GLU A 56 5.41 1.31 -11.37
CA GLU A 56 6.78 1.41 -11.84
C GLU A 56 6.96 1.11 -13.33
N LEU A 57 6.13 0.26 -13.88
CA LEU A 57 6.19 -0.18 -15.28
C LEU A 57 4.98 0.29 -16.07
N ASP A 58 5.16 0.44 -17.38
CA ASP A 58 4.08 0.86 -18.28
C ASP A 58 2.84 -0.02 -18.16
N ASP A 59 1.66 0.58 -18.25
CA ASP A 59 0.39 -0.13 -18.21
C ASP A 59 0.30 -1.18 -19.31
N PHE A 60 -0.24 -2.33 -18.96
CA PHE A 60 -0.60 -3.36 -19.92
C PHE A 60 -2.11 -3.32 -20.18
N GLU A 61 -2.49 -3.07 -21.44
CA GLU A 61 -3.89 -3.09 -21.85
C GLU A 61 -4.37 -4.52 -22.12
N GLY A 62 -5.34 -4.96 -21.33
CA GLY A 62 -6.00 -6.24 -21.53
C GLY A 62 -7.21 -6.14 -22.47
N SER A 63 -7.76 -7.27 -22.86
CA SER A 63 -8.98 -7.34 -23.69
C SER A 63 -10.25 -7.61 -22.86
N GLU A 64 -10.13 -7.86 -21.56
CA GLU A 64 -11.22 -8.11 -20.63
C GLU A 64 -11.41 -6.91 -19.69
N ASN A 65 -12.64 -6.75 -19.16
CA ASN A 65 -12.98 -5.71 -18.19
C ASN A 65 -12.52 -6.08 -16.76
N ILE A 66 -11.27 -6.54 -16.66
CA ILE A 66 -10.65 -6.98 -15.41
C ILE A 66 -9.29 -6.29 -15.30
N THR A 67 -9.12 -5.52 -14.25
CA THR A 67 -7.90 -4.72 -14.01
C THR A 67 -7.27 -5.08 -12.67
N TRP A 68 -5.97 -5.33 -12.69
CA TRP A 68 -5.12 -5.43 -11.52
C TRP A 68 -4.39 -4.11 -11.33
N TYR A 69 -4.45 -3.58 -10.11
CA TYR A 69 -3.64 -2.45 -9.68
C TYR A 69 -2.55 -2.98 -8.78
N ILE A 70 -1.30 -2.57 -9.03
CA ILE A 70 -0.12 -3.06 -8.31
C ILE A 70 0.71 -1.88 -7.87
N ASP A 71 1.02 -1.83 -6.57
CA ASP A 71 2.09 -1.03 -6.01
C ASP A 71 3.08 -1.99 -5.33
N PRO A 72 4.27 -2.15 -5.90
CA PRO A 72 5.23 -3.16 -5.46
C PRO A 72 5.81 -2.90 -4.08
N ILE A 73 6.13 -1.64 -3.76
CA ILE A 73 6.64 -1.22 -2.44
C ILE A 73 6.03 0.13 -2.06
N ASP A 74 4.78 0.13 -1.58
CA ASP A 74 4.23 1.32 -0.93
C ASP A 74 5.02 1.63 0.34
N GLY A 75 5.36 2.89 0.53
CA GLY A 75 6.29 3.29 1.56
C GLY A 75 7.76 3.13 1.15
N THR A 76 8.12 3.37 -0.11
CA THR A 76 9.50 3.30 -0.61
C THR A 76 10.47 4.14 0.23
N ARG A 77 10.03 5.29 0.76
CA ARG A 77 10.83 6.10 1.69
C ARG A 77 11.18 5.33 2.98
N SER A 78 10.21 4.60 3.54
CA SER A 78 10.42 3.73 4.69
C SER A 78 11.36 2.57 4.35
N PHE A 79 11.15 1.93 3.21
CA PHE A 79 11.99 0.85 2.72
C PHE A 79 13.46 1.29 2.58
N VAL A 80 13.70 2.42 1.91
CA VAL A 80 15.05 3.01 1.73
C VAL A 80 15.69 3.41 3.06
N ALA A 81 14.90 3.96 3.97
CA ALA A 81 15.36 4.34 5.31
C ALA A 81 15.58 3.14 6.26
N GLY A 82 15.27 1.91 5.81
CA GLY A 82 15.43 0.69 6.60
C GLY A 82 14.36 0.52 7.69
N LYS A 83 13.22 1.20 7.58
CA LYS A 83 12.04 1.00 8.42
C LYS A 83 11.22 -0.18 7.90
N HIS A 84 10.45 -0.82 8.79
CA HIS A 84 9.70 -2.05 8.48
C HIS A 84 8.28 -1.80 7.95
N ASP A 85 7.81 -0.55 7.96
CA ASP A 85 6.46 -0.12 7.65
C ASP A 85 6.26 0.19 6.16
N PHE A 86 6.66 -0.74 5.31
CA PHE A 86 6.42 -0.77 3.86
C PHE A 86 5.62 -2.02 3.49
N GLY A 87 4.99 -2.00 2.33
CA GLY A 87 4.21 -3.16 1.88
C GLY A 87 3.95 -3.19 0.39
N THR A 88 3.47 -4.34 -0.09
CA THR A 88 2.98 -4.52 -1.45
C THR A 88 1.47 -4.40 -1.47
N LEU A 89 0.93 -3.60 -2.39
CA LEU A 89 -0.50 -3.45 -2.59
C LEU A 89 -0.93 -4.11 -3.90
N ILE A 90 -2.00 -4.90 -3.83
CA ILE A 90 -2.66 -5.43 -5.02
C ILE A 90 -4.17 -5.23 -4.86
N ALA A 91 -4.81 -4.66 -5.90
CA ALA A 91 -6.26 -4.58 -5.98
C ALA A 91 -6.78 -5.20 -7.28
N LEU A 92 -7.97 -5.79 -7.23
CA LEU A 92 -8.67 -6.37 -8.35
C LEU A 92 -9.98 -5.62 -8.58
N VAL A 93 -10.15 -5.11 -9.78
CA VAL A 93 -11.36 -4.42 -10.25
C VAL A 93 -11.97 -5.22 -11.41
N ILE A 94 -13.27 -5.45 -11.38
CA ILE A 94 -14.02 -6.13 -12.44
C ILE A 94 -15.22 -5.27 -12.81
N ASN A 95 -15.34 -4.91 -14.09
CA ASN A 95 -16.40 -4.03 -14.59
C ASN A 95 -16.52 -2.72 -13.78
N ASP A 96 -15.40 -2.07 -13.49
CA ASP A 96 -15.27 -0.85 -12.68
C ASP A 96 -15.70 -1.00 -11.21
N GLU A 97 -15.93 -2.22 -10.73
CA GLU A 97 -16.22 -2.50 -9.32
C GLU A 97 -14.99 -3.10 -8.63
N LEU A 98 -14.61 -2.53 -7.48
CA LEU A 98 -13.54 -3.07 -6.64
C LEU A 98 -13.99 -4.41 -6.03
N ILE A 99 -13.37 -5.49 -6.44
CA ILE A 99 -13.68 -6.85 -5.97
C ILE A 99 -12.90 -7.20 -4.71
N GLY A 100 -11.70 -6.70 -4.59
CA GLY A 100 -10.90 -6.94 -3.40
C GLY A 100 -9.50 -6.37 -3.50
N GLY A 101 -8.82 -6.41 -2.37
CA GLY A 101 -7.45 -5.93 -2.27
C GLY A 101 -6.68 -6.60 -1.15
N VAL A 102 -5.39 -6.41 -1.22
CA VAL A 102 -4.43 -6.92 -0.25
C VAL A 102 -3.43 -5.82 0.08
N ILE A 103 -3.09 -5.70 1.37
CA ILE A 103 -1.91 -5.01 1.88
C ILE A 103 -1.01 -6.08 2.48
N ASP A 104 0.20 -6.25 1.98
CA ASP A 104 1.18 -7.21 2.50
C ASP A 104 2.42 -6.50 3.02
N CYS A 105 2.63 -6.52 4.33
CA CYS A 105 3.79 -5.93 5.00
C CYS A 105 4.76 -7.04 5.44
N PRO A 106 5.64 -7.51 4.55
CA PRO A 106 6.44 -8.71 4.77
C PRO A 106 7.44 -8.55 5.92
N ALA A 107 7.96 -7.35 6.15
CA ALA A 107 8.89 -7.09 7.25
C ALA A 107 8.24 -7.14 8.65
N LEU A 108 6.92 -7.02 8.71
CA LEU A 108 6.11 -7.11 9.93
C LEU A 108 5.39 -8.45 10.05
N GLY A 109 5.34 -9.24 8.96
CA GLY A 109 4.61 -10.50 8.92
C GLY A 109 3.09 -10.28 9.02
N GLU A 110 2.60 -9.15 8.54
CA GLU A 110 1.18 -8.78 8.59
C GLU A 110 0.63 -8.62 7.17
N ARG A 111 -0.50 -9.29 6.90
CA ARG A 111 -1.19 -9.23 5.61
C ARG A 111 -2.67 -9.03 5.82
N TRP A 112 -3.18 -7.93 5.31
CA TRP A 112 -4.61 -7.63 5.26
C TRP A 112 -5.18 -8.05 3.92
N THR A 113 -6.34 -8.69 3.97
CA THR A 113 -7.08 -9.10 2.76
C THR A 113 -8.55 -8.75 2.91
N SER A 114 -9.14 -8.21 1.86
CA SER A 114 -10.58 -7.95 1.78
C SER A 114 -11.09 -8.28 0.38
N PHE A 115 -12.19 -9.02 0.29
CA PHE A 115 -12.83 -9.36 -0.97
C PHE A 115 -14.33 -9.15 -0.86
N SER A 116 -14.89 -8.33 -1.73
CA SER A 116 -16.26 -7.82 -1.92
C SER A 116 -17.27 -8.06 -0.80
N SER A 117 -17.70 -9.28 -0.55
CA SER A 117 -18.71 -9.63 0.46
C SER A 117 -18.12 -10.19 1.75
N ASN A 118 -16.81 -10.32 1.85
CA ASN A 118 -16.14 -10.92 2.99
C ASN A 118 -15.62 -9.88 3.96
N ALA A 119 -15.59 -10.24 5.24
CA ALA A 119 -14.95 -9.40 6.24
C ALA A 119 -13.45 -9.26 5.97
N THR A 120 -12.89 -8.08 6.25
CA THR A 120 -11.44 -7.87 6.22
C THR A 120 -10.77 -8.80 7.23
N LYS A 121 -9.63 -9.35 6.81
CA LYS A 121 -8.82 -10.22 7.65
C LYS A 121 -7.40 -9.70 7.74
N VAL A 122 -6.78 -9.85 8.89
CA VAL A 122 -5.33 -9.74 9.07
C VAL A 122 -4.80 -11.12 9.46
N ASN A 123 -3.82 -11.64 8.71
CA ASN A 123 -3.24 -12.99 8.93
C ASN A 123 -4.33 -14.05 9.18
N GLN A 124 -5.36 -14.10 8.31
CA GLN A 124 -6.52 -15.01 8.37
C GLN A 124 -7.52 -14.74 9.51
N LYS A 125 -7.25 -13.83 10.44
CA LYS A 125 -8.18 -13.46 11.51
C LYS A 125 -9.06 -12.30 11.06
N ILE A 126 -10.38 -12.43 11.24
CA ILE A 126 -11.33 -11.35 10.94
C ILE A 126 -11.01 -10.15 11.82
N THR A 127 -11.00 -8.98 11.20
CA THR A 127 -10.79 -7.70 11.84
C THR A 127 -11.83 -6.69 11.36
N LYS A 128 -11.96 -5.57 12.06
CA LYS A 128 -12.85 -4.46 11.70
C LYS A 128 -12.34 -3.15 12.29
N CYS A 129 -12.68 -2.04 11.62
CA CYS A 129 -12.40 -0.72 12.13
C CYS A 129 -13.06 -0.51 13.51
N LYS A 130 -12.39 0.26 14.35
CA LYS A 130 -12.95 0.73 15.61
C LYS A 130 -13.99 1.82 15.36
N ALA A 131 -15.13 1.74 16.04
CA ALA A 131 -16.07 2.87 16.09
C ALA A 131 -15.50 3.96 17.02
N VAL A 132 -15.45 5.19 16.53
CA VAL A 132 -15.03 6.38 17.28
C VAL A 132 -16.08 7.45 17.04
N ASP A 133 -16.76 7.87 18.10
CA ASP A 133 -17.89 8.82 18.02
C ASP A 133 -17.43 10.29 18.10
N ASP A 134 -16.25 10.56 18.66
CA ASP A 134 -15.74 11.91 18.86
C ASP A 134 -14.29 12.01 18.40
N LEU A 135 -13.94 13.06 17.65
CA LEU A 135 -12.59 13.30 17.17
C LEU A 135 -11.56 13.36 18.30
N LYS A 136 -11.91 13.86 19.48
CA LYS A 136 -11.00 13.90 20.64
C LYS A 136 -10.54 12.53 21.11
N ASP A 137 -11.21 11.45 20.71
CA ASP A 137 -10.85 10.07 21.03
C ASP A 137 -10.19 9.35 19.85
N ALA A 138 -10.12 10.01 18.68
CA ALA A 138 -9.55 9.46 17.46
C ALA A 138 -8.02 9.49 17.46
N VAL A 139 -7.43 8.51 16.79
CA VAL A 139 -6.04 8.52 16.33
C VAL A 139 -6.03 8.86 14.85
N MET A 140 -5.23 9.82 14.45
CA MET A 140 -5.06 10.23 13.06
C MET A 140 -3.65 9.84 12.59
N ALA A 141 -3.57 9.28 11.39
CA ALA A 141 -2.32 9.01 10.73
C ALA A 141 -2.25 9.68 9.35
N THR A 142 -1.07 10.13 8.96
CA THR A 142 -0.79 10.65 7.61
C THR A 142 0.63 10.30 7.20
N THR A 143 0.85 10.03 5.92
CA THR A 143 2.18 9.76 5.37
C THR A 143 3.11 10.95 5.61
N SER A 144 2.67 12.17 5.27
CA SER A 144 3.45 13.38 5.48
C SER A 144 2.54 14.61 5.59
N SER A 145 2.78 15.43 6.59
CA SER A 145 2.10 16.72 6.71
C SER A 145 2.57 17.76 5.68
N HIS A 146 3.74 17.56 5.08
CA HIS A 146 4.30 18.48 4.08
C HIS A 146 3.59 18.44 2.72
N GLU A 147 2.82 17.38 2.45
CA GLU A 147 2.09 17.18 1.20
C GLU A 147 0.83 18.07 1.08
N PHE A 148 0.38 18.66 2.17
CA PHE A 148 -0.89 19.40 2.18
C PHE A 148 -0.83 20.79 1.52
N GLY A 149 0.33 21.33 1.21
CA GLY A 149 0.45 22.69 0.67
C GLY A 149 -0.21 23.75 1.57
N MET A 150 0.03 25.03 1.31
CA MET A 150 -0.41 26.12 2.21
C MET A 150 -1.92 26.22 2.42
N LYS A 151 -2.74 25.89 1.40
CA LYS A 151 -4.21 25.98 1.52
C LYS A 151 -4.80 24.93 2.45
N LYS A 152 -4.27 23.70 2.39
CA LYS A 152 -4.76 22.57 3.19
C LYS A 152 -4.09 22.52 4.57
N TRP A 153 -2.95 23.19 4.74
CA TRP A 153 -2.19 23.17 5.99
C TRP A 153 -3.00 23.62 7.21
N ARG A 154 -3.77 24.71 7.08
CA ARG A 154 -4.62 25.19 8.17
C ARG A 154 -5.71 24.19 8.55
N ALA A 155 -6.32 23.55 7.57
CA ALA A 155 -7.33 22.52 7.81
C ALA A 155 -6.71 21.30 8.50
N TYR A 156 -5.53 20.87 8.05
CA TYR A 156 -4.75 19.82 8.69
C TYR A 156 -4.44 20.15 10.16
N GLN A 157 -3.90 21.33 10.43
CA GLN A 157 -3.60 21.76 11.81
C GLN A 157 -4.84 21.81 12.70
N SER A 158 -5.98 22.27 12.18
CA SER A 158 -7.24 22.27 12.92
C SER A 158 -7.70 20.85 13.26
N LEU A 159 -7.58 19.92 12.31
CA LEU A 159 -7.92 18.52 12.54
C LEU A 159 -6.95 17.86 13.52
N GLU A 160 -5.64 18.10 13.38
CA GLU A 160 -4.60 17.59 14.27
C GLU A 160 -4.84 18.01 15.73
N GLN A 161 -5.27 19.25 15.95
CA GLN A 161 -5.61 19.76 17.30
C GLN A 161 -6.92 19.18 17.85
N SER A 162 -7.74 18.58 16.99
CA SER A 162 -9.06 18.04 17.38
C SER A 162 -9.02 16.55 17.72
N VAL A 163 -7.92 15.85 17.37
CA VAL A 163 -7.77 14.41 17.61
C VAL A 163 -6.91 14.13 18.85
N LYS A 164 -7.01 12.91 19.35
CA LYS A 164 -6.28 12.49 20.56
C LYS A 164 -4.77 12.33 20.31
N VAL A 165 -4.40 11.76 19.17
CA VAL A 165 -3.03 11.48 18.78
C VAL A 165 -2.91 11.62 17.27
N THR A 166 -1.82 12.21 16.79
CA THR A 166 -1.43 12.21 15.38
C THR A 166 -0.10 11.48 15.22
N THR A 167 -0.01 10.62 14.20
CA THR A 167 1.23 9.97 13.77
C THR A 167 1.54 10.29 12.31
N THR A 168 2.82 10.22 11.92
CA THR A 168 3.27 10.48 10.54
C THR A 168 4.12 9.34 10.03
N GLY A 169 4.10 9.11 8.72
CA GLY A 169 4.76 7.99 8.05
C GLY A 169 3.86 6.76 7.94
N SER A 170 4.47 5.63 7.68
CA SER A 170 3.86 4.29 7.67
C SER A 170 2.87 3.99 6.55
N ASP A 171 2.70 4.88 5.61
CA ASP A 171 2.04 4.69 4.30
C ASP A 171 0.89 3.64 4.35
N CYS A 172 0.95 2.55 3.57
CA CYS A 172 -0.09 1.50 3.54
C CYS A 172 -0.31 0.82 4.90
N TYR A 173 0.68 0.78 5.76
CA TYR A 173 0.56 0.15 7.08
C TYR A 173 -0.51 0.84 7.94
N ASN A 174 -0.66 2.16 7.83
CA ASN A 174 -1.73 2.90 8.51
C ASN A 174 -3.14 2.42 8.11
N TYR A 175 -3.35 2.09 6.84
CA TYR A 175 -4.64 1.55 6.38
C TYR A 175 -4.90 0.14 6.95
N GLY A 176 -3.85 -0.67 7.07
CA GLY A 176 -3.92 -1.97 7.73
C GLY A 176 -4.29 -1.82 9.22
N LEU A 177 -3.65 -0.88 9.93
CA LEU A 177 -3.95 -0.58 11.32
C LEU A 177 -5.39 -0.07 11.49
N LEU A 178 -5.84 0.86 10.64
CA LEU A 178 -7.23 1.33 10.62
C LEU A 178 -8.21 0.18 10.45
N ALA A 179 -7.97 -0.72 9.48
CA ALA A 179 -8.80 -1.90 9.26
C ALA A 179 -8.79 -2.87 10.45
N SER A 180 -7.77 -2.80 11.31
CA SER A 180 -7.63 -3.61 12.52
C SER A 180 -8.19 -2.96 13.78
N GLY A 181 -8.68 -1.72 13.68
CA GLY A 181 -9.34 -1.03 14.79
C GLY A 181 -8.39 -0.29 15.76
N TYR A 182 -7.20 0.10 15.25
CA TYR A 182 -6.24 0.92 15.99
C TYR A 182 -6.41 2.40 15.71
#